data_b5f10cca7046e4e4badbc26643536f10
#
_entry.id   b5f10cca7046e4e4badbc26643536f10
#
_cell.length_a   1.000
_cell.length_b   1.000
_cell.length_c   1.000
_cell.angle_alpha   90.00
_cell.angle_beta   90.00
_cell.angle_gamma   90.00
#
_symmetry.space_group_name_H-M   'P 1'
#
loop_
_entity.id
_entity.type
_entity.pdbx_description
1 polymer ?
#
loop_
_entity_poly.entity_id
_entity_poly.type
_entity_poly.pdbx_seq_one_letter_code
_entity_poly.pdbx_strand_id
1 'polypeptide(L)'
;MTFERKDVSKLGSDWSDTLVWYAKAVGKLQERPLASRTSWRFLAAMHGFNEVLWSAHGYYSSGEALPSDSDRARFWDQCQHQSWYFLPWHRGYLASFEAIVRSAVVELGGPADWALPYWNYFDPDSRSVPPAFLQKTMPDGSPNHLFVEARYGDGHGIFIIEPEDVSLNALKDHAFIGGDSGGNSGFGGPDTKFNHGRGVNGHLESDPHNTVHGLVGGLEDERHPDDRTTYGLMSIPATAALDPIFWLHHANIDRLWEVWRKRDPQNLDPTDPSWLMGPADRKFIVPDPDGEGITFTATQMLDTKAAPLNYTYQDTSDPLAGSTRKKVRLTGLRLLSDAPMVNFLENKSAGGQVATELLGANASTIKLAGGVSHTRVTLDAASADKVNNSFESVRLLSTTPKEPDRVFLNLENIRGKNDAAVFYVYVNVPNGDDPKDHPENKVGVLSLFGVSDASKTDSAHGGAGITQVFEITSIVDNLQLDESQLSDTLQVQFVARNTVKPEHDITVERVSVFRESL
;
A
#
# COMPACT_ATOMS: atom_id res chain seq x y z
N MET A 1 -12.56 -26.26 -9.12
CA MET A 1 -11.57 -26.54 -8.03
C MET A 1 -11.21 -25.19 -7.44
N THR A 2 -11.19 -25.06 -6.11
CA THR A 2 -10.76 -23.82 -5.45
C THR A 2 -9.32 -24.01 -4.95
N PHE A 3 -8.43 -23.08 -5.25
CA PHE A 3 -7.01 -23.12 -4.88
C PHE A 3 -6.81 -22.42 -3.53
N GLU A 4 -5.93 -22.93 -2.68
CA GLU A 4 -5.65 -22.33 -1.38
C GLU A 4 -4.27 -21.66 -1.37
N ARG A 5 -4.26 -20.33 -1.28
CA ARG A 5 -3.05 -19.53 -1.05
C ARG A 5 -2.62 -19.65 0.41
N LYS A 6 -1.41 -20.14 0.66
CA LYS A 6 -0.87 -20.39 2.00
C LYS A 6 0.15 -19.32 2.40
N ASP A 7 0.26 -19.09 3.68
CA ASP A 7 1.36 -18.28 4.22
C ASP A 7 2.69 -18.95 3.93
N VAL A 8 3.62 -18.23 3.33
CA VAL A 8 4.94 -18.76 2.97
C VAL A 8 5.72 -19.28 4.17
N SER A 9 5.54 -18.67 5.35
CA SER A 9 6.16 -19.10 6.62
C SER A 9 5.56 -20.39 7.18
N LYS A 10 4.37 -20.79 6.75
CA LYS A 10 3.66 -21.99 7.21
C LYS A 10 3.79 -23.17 6.23
N LEU A 11 4.65 -23.06 5.22
CA LEU A 11 4.88 -24.14 4.24
C LEU A 11 5.77 -25.27 4.76
N GLY A 12 6.27 -25.17 5.99
CA GLY A 12 7.00 -26.22 6.69
C GLY A 12 8.52 -26.27 6.47
N SER A 13 9.03 -25.65 5.42
CA SER A 13 10.47 -25.49 5.19
C SER A 13 10.75 -24.32 4.26
N ASP A 14 11.98 -23.78 4.31
CA ASP A 14 12.46 -22.70 3.42
C ASP A 14 12.33 -23.06 1.93
N TRP A 15 12.48 -24.35 1.62
CA TRP A 15 12.32 -24.92 0.30
C TRP A 15 11.19 -25.97 0.28
N SER A 16 9.99 -25.52 0.60
CA SER A 16 8.80 -26.34 0.41
C SER A 16 8.57 -26.67 -1.08
N ASP A 17 7.83 -27.75 -1.35
CA ASP A 17 7.46 -28.11 -2.72
C ASP A 17 6.80 -26.92 -3.47
N THR A 18 6.01 -26.11 -2.78
CA THR A 18 5.38 -24.93 -3.36
C THR A 18 6.42 -23.94 -3.90
N LEU A 19 7.49 -23.65 -3.14
CA LEU A 19 8.55 -22.72 -3.56
C LEU A 19 9.49 -23.33 -4.59
N VAL A 20 9.78 -24.64 -4.50
CA VAL A 20 10.55 -25.36 -5.53
C VAL A 20 9.85 -25.28 -6.88
N TRP A 21 8.53 -25.54 -6.93
CA TRP A 21 7.75 -25.44 -8.16
C TRP A 21 7.61 -24.00 -8.64
N TYR A 22 7.49 -23.04 -7.72
CA TYR A 22 7.51 -21.63 -8.08
C TYR A 22 8.81 -21.23 -8.77
N ALA A 23 9.97 -21.56 -8.18
CA ALA A 23 11.28 -21.27 -8.77
C ALA A 23 11.45 -21.87 -10.17
N LYS A 24 11.07 -23.14 -10.34
CA LYS A 24 11.11 -23.82 -11.66
C LYS A 24 10.18 -23.16 -12.68
N ALA A 25 8.96 -22.82 -12.29
CA ALA A 25 7.99 -22.16 -13.17
C ALA A 25 8.46 -20.75 -13.56
N VAL A 26 8.99 -19.96 -12.62
CA VAL A 26 9.58 -18.64 -12.94
C VAL A 26 10.69 -18.79 -13.98
N GLY A 27 11.62 -19.73 -13.81
CA GLY A 27 12.65 -20.03 -14.81
C GLY A 27 12.06 -20.35 -16.18
N LYS A 28 11.03 -21.20 -16.23
CA LYS A 28 10.32 -21.54 -17.47
C LYS A 28 9.68 -20.31 -18.14
N LEU A 29 9.09 -19.40 -17.36
CA LEU A 29 8.49 -18.18 -17.89
C LEU A 29 9.56 -17.16 -18.35
N GLN A 30 10.73 -17.14 -17.71
CA GLN A 30 11.86 -16.29 -18.10
C GLN A 30 12.48 -16.70 -19.43
N GLU A 31 12.42 -17.99 -19.80
CA GLU A 31 12.86 -18.50 -21.10
C GLU A 31 11.99 -18.03 -22.27
N ARG A 32 10.73 -17.66 -22.01
CA ARG A 32 9.79 -17.22 -23.06
C ARG A 32 10.19 -15.83 -23.57
N PRO A 33 10.06 -15.59 -24.91
CA PRO A 33 10.35 -14.27 -25.50
C PRO A 33 9.50 -13.16 -24.86
N LEU A 34 10.04 -11.95 -24.76
CA LEU A 34 9.32 -10.77 -24.24
C LEU A 34 7.97 -10.53 -24.95
N ALA A 35 7.88 -10.85 -26.24
CA ALA A 35 6.66 -10.71 -27.01
C ALA A 35 5.58 -11.77 -26.68
N SER A 36 5.93 -12.83 -25.94
CA SER A 36 4.95 -13.83 -25.48
C SER A 36 4.16 -13.28 -24.31
N ARG A 37 2.84 -13.20 -24.42
CA ARG A 37 1.96 -12.66 -23.37
C ARG A 37 2.00 -13.46 -22.06
N THR A 38 2.52 -14.67 -22.07
CA THR A 38 2.71 -15.53 -20.91
C THR A 38 4.16 -15.58 -20.43
N SER A 39 5.05 -14.73 -20.95
CA SER A 39 6.43 -14.64 -20.47
C SER A 39 6.49 -13.86 -19.15
N TRP A 40 7.50 -14.17 -18.32
CA TRP A 40 7.81 -13.43 -17.10
C TRP A 40 7.85 -11.91 -17.33
N ARG A 41 8.57 -11.52 -18.36
CA ARG A 41 8.80 -10.12 -18.69
C ARG A 41 7.55 -9.42 -19.23
N PHE A 42 6.73 -10.10 -20.03
CA PHE A 42 5.47 -9.52 -20.49
C PHE A 42 4.53 -9.26 -19.32
N LEU A 43 4.42 -10.23 -18.39
CA LEU A 43 3.60 -10.08 -17.20
C LEU A 43 4.10 -8.94 -16.33
N ALA A 44 5.41 -8.81 -16.13
CA ALA A 44 5.97 -7.67 -15.38
C ALA A 44 5.71 -6.32 -16.07
N ALA A 45 5.77 -6.25 -17.41
CA ALA A 45 5.53 -5.02 -18.16
C ALA A 45 4.07 -4.54 -18.11
N MET A 46 3.13 -5.41 -17.72
CA MET A 46 1.74 -4.99 -17.46
C MET A 46 1.66 -4.05 -16.25
N HIS A 47 2.54 -4.24 -15.26
CA HIS A 47 2.69 -3.33 -14.13
C HIS A 47 3.40 -2.04 -14.56
N GLY A 48 4.51 -2.16 -15.29
CA GLY A 48 5.23 -1.04 -15.86
C GLY A 48 6.45 -1.48 -16.68
N PHE A 49 6.79 -0.74 -17.72
CA PHE A 49 7.96 -0.97 -18.56
C PHE A 49 8.79 0.30 -18.69
N ASN A 50 10.08 0.18 -18.45
CA ASN A 50 11.06 1.22 -18.72
C ASN A 50 12.31 0.62 -19.34
N GLU A 51 12.56 0.95 -20.61
CA GLU A 51 13.64 0.35 -21.39
C GLU A 51 15.02 0.53 -20.75
N VAL A 52 15.29 1.73 -20.19
CA VAL A 52 16.58 2.04 -19.58
C VAL A 52 16.81 1.21 -18.32
N LEU A 53 15.81 1.18 -17.43
CA LEU A 53 15.90 0.43 -16.18
C LEU A 53 15.95 -1.09 -16.42
N TRP A 54 15.14 -1.58 -17.33
CA TRP A 54 15.11 -3.00 -17.67
C TRP A 54 16.43 -3.45 -18.30
N SER A 55 17.04 -2.60 -19.15
CA SER A 55 18.36 -2.88 -19.75
C SER A 55 19.46 -2.89 -18.69
N ALA A 56 19.46 -1.93 -17.76
CA ALA A 56 20.44 -1.85 -16.69
C ALA A 56 20.43 -3.08 -15.79
N HIS A 57 19.26 -3.63 -15.52
CA HIS A 57 19.10 -4.85 -14.71
C HIS A 57 19.13 -6.15 -15.54
N GLY A 58 19.42 -6.10 -16.85
CA GLY A 58 19.57 -7.28 -17.70
C GLY A 58 18.27 -7.96 -18.13
N TYR A 59 17.12 -7.29 -17.97
CA TYR A 59 15.80 -7.81 -18.38
C TYR A 59 15.39 -7.40 -19.81
N TYR A 60 16.10 -6.48 -20.44
CA TYR A 60 15.89 -6.08 -21.83
C TYR A 60 17.24 -5.86 -22.52
N SER A 61 17.33 -6.28 -23.78
CA SER A 61 18.52 -6.04 -24.63
C SER A 61 18.14 -5.14 -25.80
N SER A 62 18.96 -4.13 -26.09
CA SER A 62 18.73 -3.26 -27.23
C SER A 62 18.62 -4.07 -28.52
N GLY A 63 17.52 -3.86 -29.26
CA GLY A 63 17.20 -4.61 -30.47
C GLY A 63 16.44 -5.91 -30.26
N GLU A 64 16.12 -6.30 -29.03
CA GLU A 64 15.18 -7.38 -28.76
C GLU A 64 13.78 -7.01 -29.28
N ALA A 65 13.09 -7.98 -29.89
CA ALA A 65 11.74 -7.76 -30.41
C ALA A 65 10.73 -7.48 -29.29
N LEU A 66 10.19 -6.28 -29.28
CA LEU A 66 9.06 -5.92 -28.42
C LEU A 66 7.75 -6.55 -28.94
N PRO A 67 6.74 -6.73 -28.10
CA PRO A 67 5.38 -7.04 -28.54
C PRO A 67 4.87 -6.01 -29.53
N SER A 68 3.85 -6.35 -30.31
CA SER A 68 3.20 -5.41 -31.22
C SER A 68 2.72 -4.16 -30.48
N ASP A 69 2.65 -3.02 -31.19
CA ASP A 69 2.13 -1.77 -30.62
C ASP A 69 0.70 -1.96 -30.08
N SER A 70 -0.10 -2.79 -30.73
CA SER A 70 -1.45 -3.14 -30.27
C SER A 70 -1.41 -3.89 -28.94
N ASP A 71 -0.50 -4.85 -28.76
CA ASP A 71 -0.38 -5.59 -27.52
C ASP A 71 0.15 -4.70 -26.38
N ARG A 72 1.16 -3.89 -26.65
CA ARG A 72 1.66 -2.93 -25.66
C ARG A 72 0.58 -1.95 -25.21
N ALA A 73 -0.15 -1.35 -26.15
CA ALA A 73 -1.23 -0.43 -25.83
C ALA A 73 -2.37 -1.07 -25.03
N ARG A 74 -2.64 -2.36 -25.25
CA ARG A 74 -3.71 -3.09 -24.57
C ARG A 74 -3.31 -3.60 -23.20
N PHE A 75 -2.09 -4.16 -23.05
CA PHE A 75 -1.70 -4.93 -21.87
C PHE A 75 -0.69 -4.24 -20.97
N TRP A 76 0.20 -3.39 -21.51
CA TRP A 76 1.27 -2.80 -20.73
C TRP A 76 0.86 -1.53 -20.00
N ASP A 77 1.60 -1.18 -18.96
CA ASP A 77 1.40 0.04 -18.17
C ASP A 77 -0.05 0.23 -17.72
N GLN A 78 -0.64 -0.84 -17.17
CA GLN A 78 -2.02 -0.84 -16.68
C GLN A 78 -2.12 -0.69 -15.16
N CYS A 79 -1.00 -0.73 -14.44
CA CYS A 79 -1.02 -0.72 -13.00
C CYS A 79 -1.82 0.46 -12.46
N GLN A 80 -2.70 0.18 -11.51
CA GLN A 80 -3.56 1.16 -10.87
C GLN A 80 -2.99 1.50 -9.50
N HIS A 81 -2.32 2.65 -9.41
CA HIS A 81 -1.90 3.28 -8.16
C HIS A 81 -2.70 4.56 -7.93
N GLN A 82 -2.83 4.99 -6.66
CA GLN A 82 -3.51 6.23 -6.28
C GLN A 82 -4.96 6.29 -6.80
N SER A 83 -5.63 5.17 -6.70
CA SER A 83 -6.90 4.93 -7.35
C SER A 83 -7.72 3.90 -6.58
N TRP A 84 -9.04 4.11 -6.50
CA TRP A 84 -9.98 3.10 -5.99
C TRP A 84 -9.94 1.77 -6.77
N TYR A 85 -9.26 1.74 -7.94
CA TYR A 85 -9.03 0.52 -8.71
C TYR A 85 -7.77 -0.24 -8.31
N PHE A 86 -6.98 0.27 -7.37
CA PHE A 86 -5.77 -0.40 -6.91
C PHE A 86 -6.03 -1.87 -6.56
N LEU A 87 -6.97 -2.13 -5.67
CA LEU A 87 -7.27 -3.49 -5.20
C LEU A 87 -7.86 -4.40 -6.28
N PRO A 88 -8.95 -4.03 -7.00
CA PRO A 88 -9.53 -4.92 -7.98
C PRO A 88 -8.61 -5.18 -9.18
N TRP A 89 -7.80 -4.20 -9.59
CA TRP A 89 -6.85 -4.43 -10.68
C TRP A 89 -5.76 -5.43 -10.28
N HIS A 90 -5.13 -5.24 -9.11
CA HIS A 90 -4.08 -6.15 -8.64
C HIS A 90 -4.61 -7.55 -8.36
N ARG A 91 -5.85 -7.71 -7.89
CA ARG A 91 -6.50 -9.02 -7.74
C ARG A 91 -6.64 -9.76 -9.07
N GLY A 92 -7.12 -9.08 -10.11
CA GLY A 92 -7.22 -9.65 -11.45
C GLY A 92 -5.86 -10.00 -12.06
N TYR A 93 -4.88 -9.14 -11.85
CA TYR A 93 -3.49 -9.35 -12.29
C TYR A 93 -2.84 -10.55 -11.59
N LEU A 94 -3.01 -10.69 -10.27
CA LEU A 94 -2.56 -11.85 -9.50
C LEU A 94 -3.21 -13.15 -9.97
N ALA A 95 -4.51 -13.14 -10.25
CA ALA A 95 -5.24 -14.32 -10.69
C ALA A 95 -4.73 -14.82 -12.06
N SER A 96 -4.49 -13.91 -12.98
CA SER A 96 -3.87 -14.22 -14.29
C SER A 96 -2.46 -14.79 -14.11
N PHE A 97 -1.61 -14.11 -13.35
CA PHE A 97 -0.25 -14.56 -13.07
C PHE A 97 -0.24 -15.96 -12.45
N GLU A 98 -1.02 -16.20 -11.41
CA GLU A 98 -1.11 -17.49 -10.73
C GLU A 98 -1.56 -18.61 -11.67
N ALA A 99 -2.52 -18.35 -12.55
CA ALA A 99 -2.99 -19.31 -13.55
C ALA A 99 -1.88 -19.66 -14.56
N ILE A 100 -1.12 -18.67 -15.02
CA ILE A 100 -0.01 -18.87 -15.95
C ILE A 100 1.15 -19.62 -15.29
N VAL A 101 1.51 -19.27 -14.05
CA VAL A 101 2.54 -20.00 -13.28
C VAL A 101 2.11 -21.44 -13.05
N ARG A 102 0.86 -21.67 -12.63
CA ARG A 102 0.31 -23.03 -12.44
C ARG A 102 0.34 -23.84 -13.74
N SER A 103 0.02 -23.25 -14.88
CA SER A 103 0.16 -23.90 -16.17
C SER A 103 1.60 -24.34 -16.45
N ALA A 104 2.59 -23.48 -16.15
CA ALA A 104 4.01 -23.82 -16.25
C ALA A 104 4.42 -24.92 -15.26
N VAL A 105 3.91 -24.89 -14.03
CA VAL A 105 4.12 -25.96 -13.04
C VAL A 105 3.64 -27.31 -13.57
N VAL A 106 2.42 -27.36 -14.15
CA VAL A 106 1.86 -28.59 -14.74
C VAL A 106 2.67 -29.04 -15.97
N GLU A 107 3.08 -28.10 -16.82
CA GLU A 107 3.96 -28.40 -17.99
C GLU A 107 5.28 -29.06 -17.56
N LEU A 108 5.81 -28.68 -16.40
CA LEU A 108 7.02 -29.24 -15.80
C LEU A 108 6.77 -30.54 -15.00
N GLY A 109 5.54 -31.04 -14.96
CA GLY A 109 5.15 -32.26 -14.24
C GLY A 109 4.85 -32.04 -12.76
N GLY A 110 4.65 -30.80 -12.32
CA GLY A 110 4.29 -30.44 -10.95
C GLY A 110 2.79 -30.57 -10.65
N PRO A 111 2.36 -30.23 -9.42
CA PRO A 111 1.00 -30.43 -8.97
C PRO A 111 0.02 -29.44 -9.65
N ALA A 112 -1.11 -29.97 -10.11
CA ALA A 112 -2.15 -29.18 -10.77
C ALA A 112 -2.94 -28.27 -9.80
N ASP A 113 -2.80 -28.47 -8.51
CA ASP A 113 -3.42 -27.67 -7.44
C ASP A 113 -2.46 -26.65 -6.84
N TRP A 114 -1.32 -26.40 -7.48
CA TRP A 114 -0.37 -25.36 -7.07
C TRP A 114 -1.08 -24.01 -6.95
N ALA A 115 -0.82 -23.31 -5.85
CA ALA A 115 -1.33 -21.95 -5.61
C ALA A 115 -0.19 -21.02 -5.17
N LEU A 116 -0.31 -19.75 -5.52
CA LEU A 116 0.64 -18.71 -5.14
C LEU A 116 0.62 -18.51 -3.63
N PRO A 117 1.74 -18.63 -2.91
CA PRO A 117 1.76 -18.31 -1.49
C PRO A 117 1.69 -16.79 -1.26
N TYR A 118 1.34 -16.37 -0.03
CA TYR A 118 1.44 -14.97 0.39
C TYR A 118 2.50 -14.81 1.49
N TRP A 119 3.08 -13.62 1.58
CA TRP A 119 4.07 -13.27 2.59
C TRP A 119 3.45 -12.36 3.65
N ASN A 120 3.12 -12.94 4.83
CA ASN A 120 2.51 -12.22 5.94
C ASN A 120 3.57 -11.63 6.87
N TYR A 121 4.19 -10.55 6.49
CA TYR A 121 5.22 -9.84 7.27
C TYR A 121 4.68 -9.20 8.58
N PHE A 122 3.39 -9.30 8.89
CA PHE A 122 2.84 -8.95 10.20
C PHE A 122 3.00 -10.06 11.25
N ASP A 123 3.19 -11.31 10.80
CA ASP A 123 3.53 -12.43 11.68
C ASP A 123 4.98 -12.26 12.16
N PRO A 124 5.26 -12.26 13.49
CA PRO A 124 6.61 -12.13 14.02
C PRO A 124 7.61 -13.12 13.43
N ASP A 125 7.16 -14.32 13.06
CA ASP A 125 8.00 -15.39 12.49
C ASP A 125 8.21 -15.23 10.97
N SER A 126 7.58 -14.22 10.33
CA SER A 126 7.58 -14.03 8.87
C SER A 126 8.04 -12.64 8.42
N ARG A 127 8.68 -11.86 9.29
CA ARG A 127 9.12 -10.49 8.98
C ARG A 127 10.26 -10.42 7.99
N SER A 128 11.10 -11.41 7.94
CA SER A 128 12.20 -11.46 6.97
C SER A 128 11.71 -11.88 5.59
N VAL A 129 12.36 -11.38 4.54
CA VAL A 129 12.21 -11.94 3.20
C VAL A 129 12.48 -13.46 3.29
N PRO A 130 11.60 -14.32 2.75
CA PRO A 130 11.75 -15.76 2.90
C PRO A 130 13.11 -16.25 2.37
N PRO A 131 13.81 -17.16 3.09
CA PRO A 131 15.20 -17.55 2.78
C PRO A 131 15.39 -18.06 1.34
N ALA A 132 14.40 -18.72 0.76
CA ALA A 132 14.44 -19.18 -0.63
C ALA A 132 14.68 -18.04 -1.64
N PHE A 133 14.27 -16.80 -1.33
CA PHE A 133 14.46 -15.65 -2.21
C PHE A 133 15.85 -15.01 -2.09
N LEU A 134 16.64 -15.41 -1.09
CA LEU A 134 17.97 -14.87 -0.80
C LEU A 134 19.10 -15.78 -1.25
N GLN A 135 18.80 -17.02 -1.67
CA GLN A 135 19.78 -18.03 -2.08
C GLN A 135 19.95 -18.04 -3.60
N LYS A 136 21.21 -18.04 -4.10
CA LYS A 136 21.51 -18.06 -5.54
C LYS A 136 21.20 -19.41 -6.21
N THR A 137 21.15 -20.48 -5.44
CA THR A 137 20.90 -21.85 -5.94
C THR A 137 19.78 -22.52 -5.16
N MET A 138 19.06 -23.39 -5.85
CA MET A 138 18.10 -24.31 -5.24
C MET A 138 18.84 -25.43 -4.47
N PRO A 139 18.15 -26.22 -3.61
CA PRO A 139 18.78 -27.32 -2.85
C PRO A 139 19.44 -28.39 -3.72
N ASP A 140 19.00 -28.57 -4.96
CA ASP A 140 19.58 -29.52 -5.92
C ASP A 140 20.80 -28.95 -6.67
N GLY A 141 21.23 -27.71 -6.35
CA GLY A 141 22.36 -27.03 -6.97
C GLY A 141 22.03 -26.30 -8.28
N SER A 142 20.79 -26.41 -8.79
CA SER A 142 20.36 -25.66 -9.97
C SER A 142 20.19 -24.16 -9.68
N PRO A 143 20.20 -23.28 -10.71
CA PRO A 143 19.94 -21.85 -10.54
C PRO A 143 18.58 -21.60 -9.88
N ASN A 144 18.55 -20.65 -8.93
CA ASN A 144 17.31 -20.24 -8.27
C ASN A 144 16.73 -19.01 -8.94
N HIS A 145 15.61 -19.15 -9.60
CA HIS A 145 14.92 -18.07 -10.29
C HIS A 145 14.07 -17.17 -9.38
N LEU A 146 14.03 -17.43 -8.05
CA LEU A 146 13.45 -16.50 -7.06
C LEU A 146 14.48 -15.50 -6.52
N PHE A 147 15.76 -15.75 -6.75
CA PHE A 147 16.83 -14.83 -6.39
C PHE A 147 16.93 -13.72 -7.45
N VAL A 148 17.05 -12.48 -7.00
CA VAL A 148 17.41 -11.33 -7.84
C VAL A 148 18.57 -10.57 -7.20
N GLU A 149 19.53 -10.12 -8.01
CA GLU A 149 20.69 -9.37 -7.53
C GLU A 149 20.29 -7.96 -7.05
N ALA A 150 19.38 -7.30 -7.80
CA ALA A 150 18.91 -5.96 -7.50
C ALA A 150 17.77 -5.98 -6.46
N ARG A 151 18.10 -6.44 -5.25
CA ARG A 151 17.29 -6.37 -4.03
C ARG A 151 18.26 -5.97 -2.92
N TYR A 152 18.18 -4.72 -2.48
CA TYR A 152 19.21 -4.11 -1.62
C TYR A 152 18.76 -3.93 -0.17
N GLY A 153 17.45 -3.99 0.10
CA GLY A 153 16.92 -3.87 1.46
C GLY A 153 17.30 -2.53 2.10
N ASP A 154 17.92 -2.59 3.26
CA ASP A 154 18.41 -1.40 3.99
C ASP A 154 19.77 -0.86 3.47
N GLY A 155 20.24 -1.33 2.33
CA GLY A 155 21.55 -1.00 1.79
C GLY A 155 22.71 -1.82 2.35
N HIS A 156 22.45 -2.67 3.37
CA HIS A 156 23.41 -3.56 4.01
C HIS A 156 23.06 -5.04 3.81
N GLY A 157 22.06 -5.34 2.99
CA GLY A 157 21.56 -6.69 2.74
C GLY A 157 20.66 -7.24 3.86
N ILE A 158 20.13 -6.38 4.71
CA ILE A 158 19.14 -6.74 5.73
C ILE A 158 17.74 -6.59 5.14
N PHE A 159 16.95 -7.65 5.21
CA PHE A 159 15.62 -7.75 4.64
C PHE A 159 14.58 -8.11 5.71
N ILE A 160 14.48 -7.27 6.73
CA ILE A 160 13.53 -7.44 7.83
C ILE A 160 12.54 -6.28 7.81
N ILE A 161 11.26 -6.61 7.86
CA ILE A 161 10.18 -5.64 8.08
C ILE A 161 9.97 -5.54 9.60
N GLU A 162 10.44 -4.48 10.21
CA GLU A 162 10.27 -4.27 11.64
C GLU A 162 8.81 -3.91 11.97
N PRO A 163 8.32 -4.18 13.21
CA PRO A 163 6.95 -3.87 13.59
C PRO A 163 6.57 -2.40 13.41
N GLU A 164 7.55 -1.52 13.56
CA GLU A 164 7.37 -0.08 13.37
C GLU A 164 7.36 0.36 11.91
N ASP A 165 7.83 -0.48 10.99
CA ASP A 165 7.89 -0.17 9.55
C ASP A 165 6.51 -0.23 8.88
N VAL A 166 5.61 -1.07 9.38
CA VAL A 166 4.29 -1.31 8.77
C VAL A 166 3.18 -1.31 9.83
N SER A 167 1.97 -0.96 9.41
CA SER A 167 0.82 -0.99 10.31
C SER A 167 -0.41 -1.64 9.67
N LEU A 168 -1.35 -2.03 10.53
CA LEU A 168 -2.68 -2.49 10.13
C LEU A 168 -3.74 -1.37 10.25
N ASN A 169 -3.32 -0.11 10.30
CA ASN A 169 -4.24 1.02 10.48
C ASN A 169 -5.26 1.12 9.34
N ALA A 170 -4.87 0.77 8.11
CA ALA A 170 -5.79 0.71 6.98
C ALA A 170 -7.04 -0.14 7.26
N LEU A 171 -6.90 -1.25 7.99
CA LEU A 171 -8.02 -2.13 8.34
C LEU A 171 -9.06 -1.48 9.28
N LYS A 172 -8.71 -0.36 9.91
CA LYS A 172 -9.60 0.37 10.83
C LYS A 172 -10.51 1.36 10.10
N ASP A 173 -10.24 1.66 8.84
CA ASP A 173 -11.08 2.57 8.05
C ASP A 173 -12.26 1.82 7.45
N HIS A 174 -13.48 2.31 7.71
CA HIS A 174 -14.71 1.73 7.16
C HIS A 174 -15.02 2.23 5.75
N ALA A 175 -14.48 3.40 5.36
CA ALA A 175 -14.69 3.96 4.04
C ALA A 175 -13.74 3.33 3.03
N PHE A 176 -14.25 2.63 2.02
CA PHE A 176 -13.41 2.17 0.90
C PHE A 176 -12.93 3.35 0.06
N ILE A 177 -13.84 4.27 -0.28
CA ILE A 177 -13.56 5.44 -1.10
C ILE A 177 -13.21 6.60 -0.20
N GLY A 178 -12.16 7.34 -0.54
CA GLY A 178 -11.78 8.58 0.11
C GLY A 178 -11.82 9.80 -0.81
N GLY A 179 -11.47 10.95 -0.25
CA GLY A 179 -11.33 12.19 -0.98
C GLY A 179 -9.97 12.33 -1.68
N ASP A 180 -9.94 13.10 -2.74
CA ASP A 180 -8.71 13.49 -3.45
C ASP A 180 -8.26 14.94 -3.14
N SER A 181 -9.01 15.63 -2.29
CA SER A 181 -8.84 17.08 -2.02
C SER A 181 -8.61 17.38 -0.54
N GLY A 182 -8.25 16.39 0.26
CA GLY A 182 -8.00 16.48 1.69
C GLY A 182 -8.96 15.64 2.54
N GLY A 183 -8.59 15.41 3.80
CA GLY A 183 -9.29 14.52 4.71
C GLY A 183 -8.93 13.06 4.47
N ASN A 184 -9.86 12.14 4.72
CA ASN A 184 -9.68 10.70 4.58
C ASN A 184 -9.44 10.30 3.12
N SER A 185 -8.38 9.54 2.82
CA SER A 185 -8.13 8.98 1.49
C SER A 185 -8.83 7.63 1.24
N GLY A 186 -9.49 7.07 2.24
CA GLY A 186 -10.18 5.79 2.19
C GLY A 186 -9.25 4.56 2.22
N PHE A 187 -9.82 3.42 2.54
CA PHE A 187 -9.10 2.14 2.55
C PHE A 187 -8.52 1.80 1.16
N GLY A 188 -9.34 1.93 0.11
CA GLY A 188 -9.01 1.57 -1.27
C GLY A 188 -8.53 2.71 -2.14
N GLY A 189 -8.68 3.96 -1.69
CA GLY A 189 -8.24 5.14 -2.42
C GLY A 189 -9.36 6.00 -3.03
N PRO A 190 -9.02 7.13 -3.66
CA PRO A 190 -9.98 8.06 -4.22
C PRO A 190 -10.59 7.56 -5.53
N ASP A 191 -11.78 8.08 -5.86
CA ASP A 191 -12.44 7.88 -7.15
C ASP A 191 -11.59 8.47 -8.28
N THR A 192 -11.22 7.64 -9.24
CA THR A 192 -10.42 8.03 -10.42
C THR A 192 -10.93 7.34 -11.68
N LYS A 193 -10.47 7.85 -12.84
CA LYS A 193 -10.53 7.13 -14.10
C LYS A 193 -9.42 6.06 -14.16
N PHE A 194 -9.15 5.51 -15.35
CA PHE A 194 -8.08 4.54 -15.54
C PHE A 194 -6.70 5.07 -15.12
N ASN A 195 -6.40 6.30 -15.46
CA ASN A 195 -5.14 6.90 -15.05
C ASN A 195 -5.21 7.32 -13.59
N HIS A 196 -4.06 7.29 -12.94
CA HIS A 196 -3.86 7.78 -11.59
C HIS A 196 -4.52 9.13 -11.40
N GLY A 197 -5.15 9.32 -10.24
CA GLY A 197 -5.79 10.58 -9.90
C GLY A 197 -4.77 11.69 -9.59
N ARG A 198 -5.04 12.47 -8.54
CA ARG A 198 -4.17 13.57 -8.11
C ARG A 198 -2.98 13.14 -7.25
N GLY A 199 -2.55 11.90 -7.34
CA GLY A 199 -1.42 11.39 -6.56
C GLY A 199 -1.76 10.99 -5.12
N VAL A 200 -3.04 10.81 -4.78
CA VAL A 200 -3.46 10.45 -3.42
C VAL A 200 -3.54 8.93 -3.26
N ASN A 201 -2.71 8.38 -2.39
CA ASN A 201 -2.75 6.94 -2.07
C ASN A 201 -3.91 6.61 -1.12
N GLY A 202 -4.58 5.48 -1.36
CA GLY A 202 -5.44 4.87 -0.35
C GLY A 202 -4.63 4.37 0.85
N HIS A 203 -5.29 4.12 1.98
CA HIS A 203 -4.57 3.74 3.21
C HIS A 203 -3.81 2.42 3.05
N LEU A 204 -4.41 1.38 2.43
CA LEU A 204 -3.74 0.09 2.25
C LEU A 204 -2.59 0.17 1.23
N GLU A 205 -2.72 1.03 0.23
CA GLU A 205 -1.66 1.31 -0.73
C GLU A 205 -0.50 2.09 -0.07
N SER A 206 -0.81 3.10 0.75
CA SER A 206 0.21 3.87 1.48
C SER A 206 1.04 2.99 2.41
N ASP A 207 0.35 2.21 3.25
CA ASP A 207 0.95 1.31 4.23
C ASP A 207 0.00 0.11 4.45
N PRO A 208 0.49 -1.12 4.25
CA PRO A 208 1.90 -1.52 4.14
C PRO A 208 2.47 -1.58 2.71
N HIS A 209 1.65 -1.42 1.63
CA HIS A 209 2.10 -1.73 0.28
C HIS A 209 3.33 -0.93 -0.13
N ASN A 210 3.26 0.41 -0.19
CA ASN A 210 4.37 1.26 -0.63
C ASN A 210 5.60 1.10 0.28
N THR A 211 5.37 0.92 1.59
CA THR A 211 6.45 0.76 2.57
C THR A 211 7.27 -0.50 2.30
N VAL A 212 6.61 -1.64 2.08
CA VAL A 212 7.31 -2.91 1.79
C VAL A 212 8.07 -2.84 0.47
N HIS A 213 7.53 -2.15 -0.55
CA HIS A 213 8.24 -1.90 -1.79
C HIS A 213 9.58 -1.19 -1.56
N GLY A 214 9.58 -0.07 -0.83
CA GLY A 214 10.78 0.69 -0.51
C GLY A 214 11.79 -0.10 0.33
N LEU A 215 11.29 -0.82 1.37
CA LEU A 215 12.14 -1.58 2.29
C LEU A 215 12.80 -2.81 1.65
N VAL A 216 12.13 -3.49 0.74
CA VAL A 216 12.67 -4.67 0.06
C VAL A 216 13.59 -4.28 -1.09
N GLY A 217 13.16 -3.33 -1.90
CA GLY A 217 13.97 -2.85 -3.02
C GLY A 217 15.25 -2.20 -2.56
N GLY A 218 15.13 -1.11 -1.82
CA GLY A 218 16.27 -0.35 -1.33
C GLY A 218 17.01 0.42 -2.44
N LEU A 219 18.15 0.96 -2.07
CA LEU A 219 19.04 1.74 -2.92
C LEU A 219 20.49 1.29 -2.68
N GLU A 220 21.21 0.89 -3.74
CA GLU A 220 22.61 0.43 -3.65
C GLU A 220 23.59 1.60 -3.44
N ASP A 221 23.42 2.68 -4.19
CA ASP A 221 24.29 3.86 -4.12
C ASP A 221 23.54 5.14 -3.78
N GLU A 222 23.48 5.45 -2.50
CA GLU A 222 22.87 6.68 -1.98
C GLU A 222 23.54 7.98 -2.45
N ARG A 223 24.72 7.92 -3.07
CA ARG A 223 25.44 9.12 -3.56
C ARG A 223 24.87 9.63 -4.88
N HIS A 224 24.19 8.77 -5.63
CA HIS A 224 23.64 9.08 -6.95
C HIS A 224 22.14 8.76 -7.02
N PRO A 225 21.30 9.46 -6.26
CA PRO A 225 19.85 9.19 -6.22
C PRO A 225 19.13 9.48 -7.55
N ASP A 226 19.78 10.23 -8.45
CA ASP A 226 19.27 10.46 -9.81
C ASP A 226 19.52 9.25 -10.73
N ASP A 227 20.45 8.37 -10.37
CA ASP A 227 20.70 7.14 -11.12
C ASP A 227 19.74 6.05 -10.67
N ARG A 228 18.60 6.01 -11.31
CA ARG A 228 17.55 5.03 -11.02
C ARG A 228 17.95 3.59 -11.30
N THR A 229 19.09 3.35 -11.97
CA THR A 229 19.62 2.01 -12.22
C THR A 229 20.27 1.39 -10.97
N THR A 230 20.50 2.18 -9.93
CA THR A 230 21.05 1.73 -8.64
C THR A 230 19.96 1.37 -7.62
N TYR A 231 18.69 1.49 -7.97
CA TYR A 231 17.58 1.07 -7.12
C TYR A 231 17.29 -0.42 -7.29
N GLY A 232 16.91 -1.06 -6.19
CA GLY A 232 16.39 -2.42 -6.25
C GLY A 232 15.06 -2.49 -7.00
N LEU A 233 14.80 -3.64 -7.61
CA LEU A 233 13.63 -3.82 -8.49
C LEU A 233 12.32 -3.40 -7.81
N MET A 234 12.13 -3.76 -6.55
CA MET A 234 10.92 -3.47 -5.78
C MET A 234 10.70 -1.97 -5.50
N SER A 235 11.75 -1.12 -5.56
CA SER A 235 11.63 0.31 -5.23
C SER A 235 10.98 1.15 -6.34
N ILE A 236 10.91 0.66 -7.57
CA ILE A 236 10.42 1.42 -8.71
C ILE A 236 9.24 0.70 -9.37
N PRO A 237 8.09 1.36 -9.58
CA PRO A 237 6.91 0.73 -10.18
C PRO A 237 7.20 0.00 -11.49
N ALA A 238 8.03 0.59 -12.37
CA ALA A 238 8.35 0.02 -13.68
C ALA A 238 9.22 -1.25 -13.62
N THR A 239 9.80 -1.61 -12.47
CA THR A 239 10.66 -2.80 -12.31
C THR A 239 10.15 -3.76 -11.24
N ALA A 240 9.23 -3.33 -10.38
CA ALA A 240 8.85 -4.06 -9.18
C ALA A 240 8.35 -5.49 -9.48
N ALA A 241 7.53 -5.67 -10.51
CA ALA A 241 6.98 -6.98 -10.85
C ALA A 241 8.01 -7.95 -11.51
N LEU A 242 9.23 -7.48 -11.80
CA LEU A 242 10.35 -8.35 -12.18
C LEU A 242 10.91 -9.14 -11.01
N ASP A 243 10.71 -8.67 -9.77
CA ASP A 243 11.12 -9.39 -8.58
C ASP A 243 10.06 -10.44 -8.18
N PRO A 244 10.42 -11.73 -8.06
CA PRO A 244 9.45 -12.77 -7.69
C PRO A 244 8.77 -12.57 -6.33
N ILE A 245 9.36 -11.81 -5.39
CA ILE A 245 8.75 -11.52 -4.09
C ILE A 245 7.56 -10.55 -4.22
N PHE A 246 7.52 -9.72 -5.26
CA PHE A 246 6.41 -8.83 -5.58
C PHE A 246 5.06 -9.56 -5.52
N TRP A 247 4.99 -10.74 -6.12
CA TRP A 247 3.76 -11.50 -6.24
C TRP A 247 3.25 -12.04 -4.89
N LEU A 248 4.17 -12.42 -4.00
CA LEU A 248 3.82 -12.84 -2.64
C LEU A 248 3.39 -11.66 -1.78
N HIS A 249 4.04 -10.50 -1.96
CA HIS A 249 3.67 -9.25 -1.30
C HIS A 249 2.26 -8.83 -1.71
N HIS A 250 1.97 -8.76 -3.01
CA HIS A 250 0.64 -8.42 -3.51
C HIS A 250 -0.43 -9.45 -3.13
N ALA A 251 -0.08 -10.73 -3.05
CA ALA A 251 -1.00 -11.74 -2.53
C ALA A 251 -1.37 -11.47 -1.04
N ASN A 252 -0.44 -10.92 -0.23
CA ASN A 252 -0.76 -10.49 1.13
C ASN A 252 -1.62 -9.21 1.16
N ILE A 253 -1.38 -8.25 0.27
CA ILE A 253 -2.24 -7.06 0.12
C ILE A 253 -3.67 -7.48 -0.25
N ASP A 254 -3.82 -8.38 -1.20
CA ASP A 254 -5.12 -8.95 -1.60
C ASP A 254 -5.81 -9.70 -0.45
N ARG A 255 -5.04 -10.46 0.36
CA ARG A 255 -5.53 -11.12 1.58
C ARG A 255 -6.05 -10.10 2.60
N LEU A 256 -5.35 -8.97 2.79
CA LEU A 256 -5.78 -7.92 3.71
C LEU A 256 -7.10 -7.26 3.29
N TRP A 257 -7.40 -7.21 1.99
CA TRP A 257 -8.73 -6.79 1.52
C TRP A 257 -9.82 -7.77 1.96
N GLU A 258 -9.58 -9.09 1.88
CA GLU A 258 -10.52 -10.10 2.40
C GLU A 258 -10.67 -10.02 3.93
N VAL A 259 -9.59 -9.72 4.66
CA VAL A 259 -9.64 -9.48 6.12
C VAL A 259 -10.48 -8.24 6.42
N TRP A 260 -10.26 -7.12 5.72
CA TRP A 260 -11.00 -5.87 5.89
C TRP A 260 -12.50 -6.08 5.68
N ARG A 261 -12.89 -6.75 4.61
CA ARG A 261 -14.31 -7.04 4.28
C ARG A 261 -15.02 -7.88 5.34
N LYS A 262 -14.29 -8.77 6.02
CA LYS A 262 -14.86 -9.66 7.06
C LYS A 262 -14.85 -9.04 8.45
N ARG A 263 -13.97 -8.04 8.66
CA ARG A 263 -13.74 -7.45 9.96
C ARG A 263 -14.95 -6.73 10.54
N ASP A 264 -15.67 -6.00 9.73
CA ASP A 264 -16.82 -5.21 10.14
C ASP A 264 -17.89 -5.21 9.05
N PRO A 265 -19.17 -5.40 9.39
CA PRO A 265 -20.26 -5.36 8.41
C PRO A 265 -20.45 -3.96 7.76
N GLN A 266 -19.82 -2.91 8.27
CA GLN A 266 -19.80 -1.58 7.65
C GLN A 266 -18.70 -1.45 6.58
N ASN A 267 -17.75 -2.37 6.52
CA ASN A 267 -16.72 -2.41 5.51
C ASN A 267 -17.29 -2.91 4.19
N LEU A 268 -17.80 -1.99 3.40
CA LEU A 268 -18.48 -2.30 2.14
C LEU A 268 -17.63 -1.83 0.95
N ASP A 269 -17.50 -2.72 -0.03
CA ASP A 269 -16.95 -2.35 -1.32
C ASP A 269 -17.84 -1.30 -2.01
N PRO A 270 -17.30 -0.47 -2.91
CA PRO A 270 -18.07 0.50 -3.65
C PRO A 270 -19.20 -0.17 -4.46
N THR A 271 -20.36 0.48 -4.47
CA THR A 271 -21.52 0.07 -5.28
C THR A 271 -21.73 0.99 -6.48
N ASP A 272 -20.88 1.97 -6.68
CA ASP A 272 -20.91 2.87 -7.81
C ASP A 272 -20.75 2.09 -9.13
N PRO A 273 -21.65 2.28 -10.12
CA PRO A 273 -21.55 1.59 -11.41
C PRO A 273 -20.24 1.83 -12.14
N SER A 274 -19.62 3.01 -12.00
CA SER A 274 -18.32 3.30 -12.61
C SER A 274 -17.20 2.45 -12.03
N TRP A 275 -17.21 2.23 -10.71
CA TRP A 275 -16.27 1.32 -10.08
C TRP A 275 -16.55 -0.15 -10.46
N LEU A 276 -17.83 -0.57 -10.33
CA LEU A 276 -18.22 -1.96 -10.58
C LEU A 276 -17.88 -2.44 -11.99
N MET A 277 -18.05 -1.58 -13.00
CA MET A 277 -17.79 -1.90 -14.41
C MET A 277 -16.34 -1.66 -14.83
N GLY A 278 -15.54 -1.03 -13.96
CA GLY A 278 -14.19 -0.57 -14.27
C GLY A 278 -14.18 0.72 -15.10
N PRO A 279 -12.98 1.29 -15.31
CA PRO A 279 -12.86 2.59 -15.96
C PRO A 279 -13.38 2.54 -17.41
N ALA A 280 -14.14 3.58 -17.78
CA ALA A 280 -14.80 3.65 -19.07
C ALA A 280 -13.83 3.94 -20.24
N ASP A 281 -12.72 4.61 -19.93
CA ASP A 281 -11.71 5.07 -20.90
C ASP A 281 -10.73 3.96 -21.31
N ARG A 282 -10.47 2.98 -20.46
CA ARG A 282 -9.63 1.83 -20.77
C ARG A 282 -10.03 0.63 -19.90
N LYS A 283 -10.41 -0.48 -20.52
CA LYS A 283 -10.76 -1.71 -19.80
C LYS A 283 -9.52 -2.42 -19.25
N PHE A 284 -9.66 -3.02 -18.09
CA PHE A 284 -8.66 -3.94 -17.56
C PHE A 284 -8.60 -5.20 -18.39
N ILE A 285 -7.42 -5.61 -18.77
CA ILE A 285 -7.17 -6.81 -19.57
C ILE A 285 -5.92 -7.53 -19.06
N VAL A 286 -5.99 -8.85 -19.00
CA VAL A 286 -4.89 -9.72 -18.60
C VAL A 286 -4.80 -10.90 -19.57
N PRO A 287 -3.63 -11.53 -19.76
CA PRO A 287 -3.54 -12.77 -20.52
C PRO A 287 -4.02 -13.96 -19.67
N ASP A 288 -4.59 -14.97 -20.32
CA ASP A 288 -4.79 -16.29 -19.75
C ASP A 288 -3.58 -17.22 -20.00
N PRO A 289 -3.59 -18.48 -19.50
CA PRO A 289 -2.50 -19.44 -19.75
C PRO A 289 -2.23 -19.75 -21.25
N ASP A 290 -3.20 -19.56 -22.12
CA ASP A 290 -3.07 -19.75 -23.57
C ASP A 290 -2.58 -18.46 -24.27
N GLY A 291 -2.41 -17.36 -23.52
CA GLY A 291 -1.99 -16.05 -24.03
C GLY A 291 -3.14 -15.22 -24.63
N GLU A 292 -4.39 -15.67 -24.47
CA GLU A 292 -5.55 -14.90 -24.89
C GLU A 292 -5.85 -13.76 -23.92
N GLY A 293 -6.32 -12.64 -24.44
CA GLY A 293 -6.64 -11.46 -23.63
C GLY A 293 -8.02 -11.55 -23.01
N ILE A 294 -8.10 -11.57 -21.70
CA ILE A 294 -9.35 -11.58 -20.92
C ILE A 294 -9.56 -10.23 -20.27
N THR A 295 -10.68 -9.56 -20.58
CA THR A 295 -11.10 -8.35 -19.88
C THR A 295 -11.85 -8.71 -18.60
N PHE A 296 -11.68 -7.88 -17.56
CA PHE A 296 -12.40 -8.05 -16.32
C PHE A 296 -12.89 -6.71 -15.74
N THR A 297 -13.79 -6.80 -14.79
CA THR A 297 -14.39 -5.67 -14.08
C THR A 297 -14.19 -5.82 -12.57
N ALA A 298 -14.33 -4.75 -11.80
CA ALA A 298 -14.25 -4.83 -10.34
C ALA A 298 -15.33 -5.77 -9.77
N THR A 299 -16.52 -5.83 -10.37
CA THR A 299 -17.58 -6.77 -9.95
C THR A 299 -17.10 -8.23 -9.93
N GLN A 300 -16.32 -8.64 -10.93
CA GLN A 300 -15.80 -10.02 -11.03
C GLN A 300 -14.70 -10.30 -9.99
N MET A 301 -14.16 -9.26 -9.36
CA MET A 301 -13.12 -9.36 -8.34
C MET A 301 -13.68 -9.42 -6.90
N LEU A 302 -15.00 -9.37 -6.72
CA LEU A 302 -15.61 -9.32 -5.40
C LEU A 302 -15.70 -10.67 -4.68
N ASP A 303 -15.76 -11.78 -5.39
CA ASP A 303 -15.84 -13.12 -4.81
C ASP A 303 -14.64 -13.97 -5.24
N THR A 304 -13.67 -14.14 -4.34
CA THR A 304 -12.46 -14.91 -4.61
C THR A 304 -12.74 -16.40 -4.88
N LYS A 305 -13.89 -16.93 -4.43
CA LYS A 305 -14.30 -18.33 -4.63
C LYS A 305 -15.01 -18.57 -5.95
N ALA A 306 -15.54 -17.51 -6.56
CA ALA A 306 -16.22 -17.58 -7.85
C ALA A 306 -15.22 -17.49 -9.01
N ALA A 307 -15.64 -17.99 -10.21
CA ALA A 307 -14.89 -17.76 -11.42
C ALA A 307 -14.90 -16.25 -11.78
N PRO A 308 -13.79 -15.70 -12.31
CA PRO A 308 -12.58 -16.38 -12.78
C PRO A 308 -11.54 -16.65 -11.68
N LEU A 309 -11.72 -16.21 -10.46
CA LEU A 309 -10.70 -16.20 -9.40
C LEU A 309 -10.43 -17.60 -8.82
N ASN A 310 -11.45 -18.26 -8.29
CA ASN A 310 -11.41 -19.65 -7.79
C ASN A 310 -10.34 -19.92 -6.72
N TYR A 311 -10.06 -18.99 -5.80
CA TYR A 311 -9.08 -19.20 -4.74
C TYR A 311 -9.62 -18.82 -3.36
N THR A 312 -8.89 -19.25 -2.34
CA THR A 312 -9.07 -18.84 -0.94
C THR A 312 -7.70 -18.57 -0.32
N TYR A 313 -7.70 -17.90 0.82
CA TYR A 313 -6.53 -17.76 1.68
C TYR A 313 -6.63 -18.73 2.85
N GLN A 314 -5.48 -19.31 3.25
CA GLN A 314 -5.37 -20.19 4.41
C GLN A 314 -5.85 -19.50 5.69
N ASP A 315 -5.49 -18.22 5.85
CA ASP A 315 -5.88 -17.43 7.00
C ASP A 315 -6.37 -16.04 6.59
N THR A 316 -7.62 -15.75 6.91
CA THR A 316 -8.25 -14.43 6.80
C THR A 316 -8.86 -14.00 8.14
N SER A 317 -8.35 -14.53 9.25
CA SER A 317 -8.73 -14.06 10.58
C SER A 317 -8.35 -12.59 10.76
N ASP A 318 -9.16 -11.86 11.54
CA ASP A 318 -8.90 -10.47 11.84
C ASP A 318 -7.77 -10.33 12.88
N PRO A 319 -6.59 -9.80 12.50
CA PRO A 319 -5.48 -9.62 13.43
C PRO A 319 -5.77 -8.55 14.50
N LEU A 320 -6.82 -7.75 14.31
CA LEU A 320 -7.30 -6.74 15.24
C LEU A 320 -8.63 -7.17 15.91
N ALA A 321 -8.91 -8.48 15.99
CA ALA A 321 -10.16 -9.02 16.52
C ALA A 321 -10.50 -8.47 17.91
N GLY A 322 -11.77 -8.17 18.13
CA GLY A 322 -12.29 -7.57 19.40
C GLY A 322 -12.13 -6.05 19.50
N SER A 323 -11.48 -5.43 18.52
CA SER A 323 -11.27 -3.98 18.46
C SER A 323 -11.94 -3.38 17.22
N THR A 324 -13.27 -3.17 17.24
CA THR A 324 -13.83 -2.23 16.25
C THR A 324 -13.31 -0.83 16.57
N ARG A 325 -13.05 -0.02 15.56
CA ARG A 325 -12.56 1.34 15.73
C ARG A 325 -13.43 2.14 16.72
N LYS A 326 -14.74 2.16 16.49
CA LYS A 326 -15.69 2.88 17.35
C LYS A 326 -15.65 2.38 18.78
N LYS A 327 -15.60 1.06 19.02
CA LYS A 327 -15.51 0.48 20.35
C LYS A 327 -14.21 0.88 21.05
N VAL A 328 -13.07 0.77 20.36
CA VAL A 328 -11.76 1.15 20.91
C VAL A 328 -11.75 2.62 21.28
N ARG A 329 -12.19 3.48 20.35
CA ARG A 329 -12.24 4.93 20.56
C ARG A 329 -13.15 5.30 21.74
N LEU A 330 -14.41 4.84 21.75
CA LEU A 330 -15.34 5.18 22.83
C LEU A 330 -14.93 4.59 24.18
N THR A 331 -14.29 3.40 24.22
CA THR A 331 -13.73 2.84 25.45
C THR A 331 -12.54 3.66 25.94
N GLY A 332 -11.64 4.04 25.05
CA GLY A 332 -10.50 4.92 25.37
C GLY A 332 -10.96 6.26 25.94
N LEU A 333 -12.02 6.84 25.40
CA LEU A 333 -12.64 8.07 25.87
C LEU A 333 -13.46 7.89 27.16
N ARG A 334 -13.51 6.67 27.73
CA ARG A 334 -14.35 6.33 28.92
C ARG A 334 -15.83 6.64 28.74
N LEU A 335 -16.30 6.70 27.51
CA LEU A 335 -17.69 6.96 27.15
C LEU A 335 -18.55 5.69 27.17
N LEU A 336 -17.91 4.51 27.17
CA LEU A 336 -18.52 3.22 27.40
C LEU A 336 -18.15 2.77 28.82
N SER A 337 -19.13 2.73 29.73
CA SER A 337 -18.98 2.01 30.99
C SER A 337 -18.95 0.50 30.73
N ASP A 338 -18.42 -0.31 31.67
CA ASP A 338 -18.41 -1.78 31.63
C ASP A 338 -19.82 -2.41 31.65
N ALA A 339 -20.87 -1.64 31.43
CA ALA A 339 -22.23 -2.11 31.32
C ALA A 339 -22.44 -2.93 30.03
N PRO A 340 -23.28 -4.00 30.07
CA PRO A 340 -23.55 -4.82 28.90
C PRO A 340 -24.08 -3.95 27.75
N MET A 341 -23.58 -4.22 26.54
CA MET A 341 -23.90 -3.48 25.31
C MET A 341 -25.39 -3.16 25.23
N VAL A 342 -25.76 -1.92 25.45
CA VAL A 342 -26.99 -1.37 24.94
C VAL A 342 -26.82 -1.38 23.41
N ASN A 343 -27.72 -2.03 22.67
CA ASN A 343 -27.76 -2.00 21.22
C ASN A 343 -27.75 -0.53 20.77
N PHE A 344 -26.59 -0.05 20.34
CA PHE A 344 -26.51 1.23 19.66
C PHE A 344 -27.33 1.07 18.39
N LEU A 345 -28.51 1.67 18.36
CA LEU A 345 -29.30 1.79 17.15
C LEU A 345 -28.40 2.43 16.11
N GLU A 346 -28.01 1.62 15.13
CA GLU A 346 -27.35 2.08 13.93
C GLU A 346 -28.25 3.15 13.31
N ASN A 347 -27.94 4.41 13.54
CA ASN A 347 -28.39 5.42 12.61
C ASN A 347 -27.65 5.11 11.31
N LYS A 348 -28.28 4.32 10.45
CA LYS A 348 -27.99 4.31 9.03
C LYS A 348 -28.13 5.74 8.56
N SER A 349 -27.06 6.49 8.57
CA SER A 349 -26.94 7.67 7.73
C SER A 349 -26.86 7.18 6.30
N ALA A 350 -28.05 6.93 5.74
CA ALA A 350 -28.18 6.78 4.31
C ALA A 350 -27.60 8.03 3.67
N GLY A 351 -26.39 7.95 3.08
CA GLY A 351 -25.88 8.92 2.13
C GLY A 351 -25.60 10.32 2.65
N GLY A 352 -25.36 10.53 3.95
CA GLY A 352 -24.86 11.80 4.45
C GLY A 352 -23.42 12.00 3.97
N GLN A 353 -23.17 12.99 3.13
CA GLN A 353 -21.80 13.40 2.80
C GLN A 353 -21.11 13.77 4.11
N VAL A 354 -20.00 13.09 4.42
CA VAL A 354 -19.11 13.46 5.51
C VAL A 354 -18.55 14.85 5.17
N ALA A 355 -18.79 15.82 6.06
CA ALA A 355 -18.30 17.19 5.80
C ALA A 355 -16.82 17.25 6.20
N THR A 356 -15.96 17.40 5.20
CA THR A 356 -14.52 17.61 5.37
C THR A 356 -14.22 19.10 5.45
N GLU A 357 -13.48 19.53 6.47
CA GLU A 357 -13.10 20.93 6.68
C GLU A 357 -11.60 21.03 6.97
N LEU A 358 -10.92 21.97 6.30
CA LEU A 358 -9.52 22.29 6.57
C LEU A 358 -9.42 23.02 7.92
N LEU A 359 -8.62 22.49 8.85
CA LEU A 359 -8.31 23.13 10.12
C LEU A 359 -7.13 24.09 10.02
N GLY A 360 -6.16 23.79 9.14
CA GLY A 360 -4.98 24.61 8.97
C GLY A 360 -3.90 23.94 8.16
N ALA A 361 -2.81 24.68 7.92
CA ALA A 361 -1.66 24.18 7.17
C ALA A 361 -0.35 24.86 7.63
N ASN A 362 0.79 24.29 7.20
CA ASN A 362 2.09 24.94 7.35
C ASN A 362 2.23 26.13 6.37
N ALA A 363 3.15 27.05 6.71
CA ALA A 363 3.29 28.30 5.94
C ALA A 363 4.14 28.18 4.67
N SER A 364 4.96 27.14 4.54
CA SER A 364 5.91 27.00 3.44
C SER A 364 6.31 25.54 3.20
N THR A 365 6.71 25.25 1.96
CA THR A 365 7.31 23.95 1.59
C THR A 365 8.47 23.59 2.52
N ILE A 366 8.52 22.34 2.94
CA ILE A 366 9.59 21.80 3.76
C ILE A 366 10.49 20.89 2.93
N LYS A 367 11.79 20.91 3.23
CA LYS A 367 12.76 19.98 2.67
C LYS A 367 13.07 18.91 3.70
N LEU A 368 12.96 17.64 3.30
CA LEU A 368 13.30 16.50 4.14
C LEU A 368 14.75 16.09 3.85
N ALA A 369 15.64 16.28 4.82
CA ALA A 369 17.06 15.95 4.72
C ALA A 369 17.65 15.63 6.09
N GLY A 370 18.72 14.84 6.12
CA GLY A 370 19.33 14.38 7.38
C GLY A 370 18.52 13.27 8.03
N GLY A 371 18.62 13.17 9.35
CA GLY A 371 17.93 12.15 10.15
C GLY A 371 16.53 12.57 10.58
N VAL A 372 16.36 13.87 10.90
CA VAL A 372 15.09 14.43 11.40
C VAL A 372 14.80 15.77 10.72
N SER A 373 13.60 15.93 10.24
CA SER A 373 13.06 17.20 9.73
C SER A 373 11.75 17.51 10.46
N HIS A 374 11.41 18.78 10.61
CA HIS A 374 10.18 19.18 11.32
C HIS A 374 9.53 20.40 10.68
N THR A 375 8.23 20.51 10.90
CA THR A 375 7.43 21.68 10.54
C THR A 375 6.37 21.97 11.59
N ARG A 376 5.77 23.14 11.49
CA ARG A 376 4.65 23.55 12.34
C ARG A 376 3.45 23.86 11.45
N VAL A 377 2.31 23.27 11.79
CA VAL A 377 1.01 23.57 11.21
C VAL A 377 0.31 24.59 12.10
N THR A 378 -0.14 25.71 11.56
CA THR A 378 -0.98 26.66 12.26
C THR A 378 -2.44 26.32 11.99
N LEU A 379 -3.22 26.14 13.06
CA LEU A 379 -4.64 25.83 12.99
C LEU A 379 -5.48 27.10 13.17
N ASP A 380 -6.59 27.15 12.47
CA ASP A 380 -7.61 28.18 12.72
C ASP A 380 -8.31 27.90 14.06
N ALA A 381 -8.30 28.87 14.96
CA ALA A 381 -8.81 28.69 16.32
C ALA A 381 -10.31 28.30 16.34
N ALA A 382 -11.13 28.90 15.47
CA ALA A 382 -12.55 28.59 15.42
C ALA A 382 -12.82 27.18 14.89
N SER A 383 -11.96 26.68 13.99
CA SER A 383 -12.02 25.32 13.48
C SER A 383 -11.48 24.29 14.48
N ALA A 384 -10.41 24.60 15.22
CA ALA A 384 -9.93 23.78 16.33
C ALA A 384 -10.98 23.66 17.45
N ASP A 385 -11.66 24.75 17.78
CA ASP A 385 -12.77 24.75 18.75
C ASP A 385 -13.91 23.80 18.34
N LYS A 386 -14.18 23.63 17.04
CA LYS A 386 -15.20 22.67 16.58
C LYS A 386 -14.81 21.24 16.94
N VAL A 387 -13.53 20.85 16.79
CA VAL A 387 -13.04 19.54 17.16
C VAL A 387 -13.15 19.36 18.69
N ASN A 388 -12.68 20.34 19.45
CA ASN A 388 -12.75 20.34 20.92
C ASN A 388 -14.20 20.21 21.40
N ASN A 389 -15.12 21.01 20.83
CA ASN A 389 -16.55 20.97 21.16
C ASN A 389 -17.23 19.68 20.73
N SER A 390 -16.82 19.06 19.62
CA SER A 390 -17.32 17.76 19.16
C SER A 390 -17.02 16.70 20.22
N PHE A 391 -15.80 16.69 20.78
CA PHE A 391 -15.39 15.80 21.85
C PHE A 391 -16.21 16.04 23.15
N GLU A 392 -16.30 17.28 23.62
CA GLU A 392 -17.02 17.64 24.83
C GLU A 392 -18.53 17.34 24.73
N SER A 393 -19.15 17.57 23.56
CA SER A 393 -20.57 17.27 23.35
C SER A 393 -20.88 15.78 23.51
N VAL A 394 -19.97 14.91 23.11
CA VAL A 394 -20.12 13.46 23.29
C VAL A 394 -19.93 13.06 24.75
N ARG A 395 -19.01 13.71 25.47
CA ARG A 395 -18.76 13.46 26.89
C ARG A 395 -19.95 13.84 27.77
N LEU A 396 -20.69 14.87 27.39
CA LEU A 396 -21.83 15.40 28.17
C LEU A 396 -23.17 14.73 27.85
N LEU A 397 -23.35 14.12 26.67
CA LEU A 397 -24.61 13.53 26.19
C LEU A 397 -24.62 12.01 26.42
N SER A 398 -25.05 11.57 27.61
CA SER A 398 -24.92 10.20 28.09
C SER A 398 -25.88 9.16 27.50
N THR A 399 -26.86 9.49 26.67
CA THR A 399 -27.91 8.53 26.26
C THR A 399 -27.69 7.88 24.90
N THR A 400 -26.98 8.50 23.96
CA THR A 400 -26.53 7.92 22.68
C THR A 400 -25.28 8.67 22.22
N PRO A 401 -24.09 8.23 22.62
CA PRO A 401 -22.86 8.95 22.25
C PRO A 401 -22.66 8.88 20.74
N LYS A 402 -22.66 10.05 20.11
CA LYS A 402 -22.20 10.24 18.73
C LYS A 402 -20.67 10.11 18.73
N GLU A 403 -20.06 9.52 17.70
CA GLU A 403 -18.60 9.53 17.59
C GLU A 403 -18.11 10.98 17.37
N PRO A 404 -17.08 11.44 18.10
CA PRO A 404 -16.50 12.76 17.86
C PRO A 404 -15.87 12.86 16.48
N ASP A 405 -15.62 14.08 16.02
CA ASP A 405 -14.98 14.34 14.72
C ASP A 405 -13.66 13.56 14.55
N ARG A 406 -13.37 13.16 13.34
CA ARG A 406 -12.08 12.56 12.97
C ARG A 406 -11.12 13.65 12.52
N VAL A 407 -9.82 13.44 12.72
CA VAL A 407 -8.78 14.39 12.32
C VAL A 407 -7.73 13.68 11.47
N PHE A 408 -7.36 14.32 10.36
CA PHE A 408 -6.44 13.80 9.36
C PHE A 408 -5.30 14.78 9.11
N LEU A 409 -4.07 14.24 9.05
CA LEU A 409 -2.87 14.92 8.61
C LEU A 409 -2.60 14.54 7.16
N ASN A 410 -2.58 15.53 6.28
CA ASN A 410 -2.28 15.32 4.87
C ASN A 410 -0.89 15.89 4.55
N LEU A 411 -0.06 15.07 3.93
CA LEU A 411 1.23 15.45 3.37
C LEU A 411 1.05 15.57 1.86
N GLU A 412 0.97 16.80 1.36
CA GLU A 412 0.51 17.08 0.01
C GLU A 412 1.68 17.40 -0.92
N ASN A 413 1.59 16.90 -2.17
CA ASN A 413 2.53 17.18 -3.25
C ASN A 413 3.99 16.90 -2.85
N ILE A 414 4.22 15.70 -2.33
CA ILE A 414 5.55 15.23 -1.98
C ILE A 414 6.31 14.95 -3.27
N ARG A 415 7.47 15.58 -3.42
CA ARG A 415 8.36 15.41 -4.58
C ARG A 415 9.74 14.98 -4.12
N GLY A 416 10.46 14.30 -4.99
CA GLY A 416 11.82 13.86 -4.67
C GLY A 416 12.37 12.92 -5.73
N LYS A 417 13.60 12.47 -5.48
CA LYS A 417 14.37 11.60 -6.38
C LYS A 417 14.61 10.21 -5.81
N ASN A 418 14.31 9.98 -4.54
CA ASN A 418 14.59 8.71 -3.86
C ASN A 418 13.30 7.91 -3.60
N ASP A 419 13.02 6.96 -4.49
CA ASP A 419 11.85 6.06 -4.41
C ASP A 419 11.96 5.04 -3.24
N ALA A 420 13.14 4.83 -2.68
CA ALA A 420 13.38 3.90 -1.57
C ALA A 420 13.34 4.57 -0.18
N ALA A 421 13.18 5.89 -0.12
CA ALA A 421 13.20 6.59 1.17
C ALA A 421 11.92 6.32 1.99
N VAL A 422 12.14 6.08 3.29
CA VAL A 422 11.09 5.81 4.27
C VAL A 422 11.28 6.70 5.47
N PHE A 423 10.17 7.30 5.95
CA PHE A 423 10.16 8.16 7.13
C PHE A 423 9.09 7.72 8.12
N TYR A 424 9.40 7.80 9.40
CA TYR A 424 8.40 7.74 10.45
C TYR A 424 7.88 9.14 10.73
N VAL A 425 6.56 9.30 10.75
CA VAL A 425 5.91 10.58 10.97
C VAL A 425 5.36 10.64 12.38
N TYR A 426 5.69 11.72 13.10
CA TYR A 426 5.26 11.97 14.47
C TYR A 426 4.56 13.33 14.59
N VAL A 427 3.68 13.45 15.58
CA VAL A 427 2.95 14.68 15.88
C VAL A 427 3.09 15.01 17.36
N ASN A 428 3.41 16.28 17.66
CA ASN A 428 3.47 16.83 19.02
C ASN A 428 4.42 16.07 19.98
N VAL A 429 5.57 15.59 19.48
CA VAL A 429 6.63 15.10 20.37
C VAL A 429 7.14 16.27 21.23
N PRO A 430 7.35 16.08 22.54
CA PRO A 430 7.89 17.12 23.42
C PRO A 430 9.21 17.70 22.90
N ASN A 431 9.39 19.01 23.07
CA ASN A 431 10.58 19.70 22.56
C ASN A 431 11.87 19.17 23.21
N GLY A 432 12.78 18.68 22.40
CA GLY A 432 14.07 18.18 22.82
C GLY A 432 14.16 16.68 23.06
N ASP A 433 13.02 15.98 23.00
CA ASP A 433 12.96 14.53 23.16
C ASP A 433 13.22 13.82 21.81
N ASP A 434 13.73 12.59 21.88
CA ASP A 434 13.82 11.73 20.68
C ASP A 434 12.42 11.21 20.32
N PRO A 435 11.94 11.42 19.09
CA PRO A 435 10.63 10.92 18.67
C PRO A 435 10.45 9.42 18.87
N LYS A 436 11.51 8.63 18.83
CA LYS A 436 11.48 7.18 19.04
C LYS A 436 11.08 6.77 20.46
N ASP A 437 11.29 7.66 21.43
CA ASP A 437 10.88 7.44 22.81
C ASP A 437 9.39 7.74 23.04
N HIS A 438 8.69 8.27 21.99
CA HIS A 438 7.28 8.66 22.03
C HIS A 438 6.45 7.90 20.98
N PRO A 439 6.33 6.58 21.07
CA PRO A 439 5.56 5.77 20.10
C PRO A 439 4.07 6.16 20.04
N GLU A 440 3.52 6.73 21.11
CA GLU A 440 2.14 7.25 21.18
C GLU A 440 1.89 8.45 20.27
N ASN A 441 2.95 9.18 19.91
CA ASN A 441 2.92 10.33 19.00
C ASN A 441 3.19 9.96 17.53
N LYS A 442 3.52 8.69 17.26
CA LYS A 442 3.73 8.20 15.89
C LYS A 442 2.41 8.06 15.17
N VAL A 443 2.27 8.71 14.00
CA VAL A 443 1.07 8.65 13.16
C VAL A 443 1.15 7.59 12.08
N GLY A 444 2.36 7.27 11.61
CA GLY A 444 2.54 6.24 10.58
C GLY A 444 3.88 6.31 9.89
N VAL A 445 3.94 5.67 8.73
CA VAL A 445 5.13 5.56 7.88
C VAL A 445 4.85 6.22 6.53
N LEU A 446 5.71 7.14 6.11
CA LEU A 446 5.73 7.74 4.79
C LEU A 446 6.74 6.98 3.94
N SER A 447 6.28 6.27 2.92
CA SER A 447 7.12 5.69 1.88
C SER A 447 7.06 6.53 0.61
N LEU A 448 8.19 6.67 -0.06
CA LEU A 448 8.30 7.46 -1.28
C LEU A 448 8.27 6.60 -2.57
N PHE A 449 7.76 5.38 -2.50
CA PHE A 449 7.59 4.52 -3.68
C PHE A 449 6.89 5.26 -4.83
N GLY A 450 7.56 5.34 -5.98
CA GLY A 450 7.05 6.04 -7.18
C GLY A 450 7.17 7.57 -7.17
N VAL A 451 7.78 8.19 -6.13
CA VAL A 451 7.87 9.65 -6.03
C VAL A 451 8.66 10.29 -7.17
N SER A 452 9.72 9.62 -7.65
CA SER A 452 10.55 10.16 -8.73
C SER A 452 9.78 10.27 -10.06
N ASP A 453 8.90 9.33 -10.35
CA ASP A 453 8.02 9.39 -11.53
C ASP A 453 6.90 10.42 -11.33
N ALA A 454 6.29 10.47 -10.15
CA ALA A 454 5.27 11.46 -9.82
C ALA A 454 5.80 12.91 -9.82
N SER A 455 7.10 13.09 -9.63
CA SER A 455 7.76 14.41 -9.65
C SER A 455 8.07 14.94 -11.05
N LYS A 456 8.00 14.10 -12.08
CA LYS A 456 8.29 14.50 -13.47
C LYS A 456 7.09 15.20 -14.09
N THR A 457 7.31 16.36 -14.72
CA THR A 457 6.27 17.15 -15.36
C THR A 457 5.66 16.50 -16.61
N ASP A 458 6.39 15.58 -17.24
CA ASP A 458 5.96 14.80 -18.41
C ASP A 458 5.34 13.44 -18.03
N SER A 459 5.21 13.14 -16.75
CA SER A 459 4.54 11.95 -16.25
C SER A 459 3.02 12.08 -16.26
N ALA A 460 2.33 10.96 -16.02
CA ALA A 460 0.87 10.93 -15.83
C ALA A 460 0.39 11.82 -14.67
N HIS A 461 1.27 12.12 -13.70
CA HIS A 461 1.00 13.01 -12.55
C HIS A 461 1.28 14.49 -12.83
N GLY A 462 1.83 14.84 -14.01
CA GLY A 462 2.15 16.21 -14.37
C GLY A 462 3.10 16.94 -13.41
N GLY A 463 3.92 16.18 -12.67
CA GLY A 463 4.84 16.73 -11.66
C GLY A 463 4.18 17.12 -10.33
N ALA A 464 2.94 16.74 -10.10
CA ALA A 464 2.24 17.06 -8.85
C ALA A 464 2.85 16.37 -7.61
N GLY A 465 3.61 15.27 -7.81
CA GLY A 465 4.12 14.47 -6.70
C GLY A 465 3.07 13.49 -6.16
N ILE A 466 3.30 12.98 -4.95
CA ILE A 466 2.38 12.09 -4.24
C ILE A 466 1.79 12.78 -3.02
N THR A 467 0.61 12.36 -2.60
CA THR A 467 -0.05 12.82 -1.37
C THR A 467 -0.34 11.62 -0.49
N GLN A 468 0.07 11.70 0.78
CA GLN A 468 -0.21 10.67 1.78
C GLN A 468 -1.02 11.24 2.93
N VAL A 469 -2.00 10.46 3.38
CA VAL A 469 -2.91 10.85 4.45
C VAL A 469 -2.70 9.94 5.67
N PHE A 470 -2.69 10.55 6.85
CA PHE A 470 -2.65 9.86 8.13
C PHE A 470 -3.83 10.26 9.00
N GLU A 471 -4.49 9.30 9.62
CA GLU A 471 -5.45 9.60 10.66
C GLU A 471 -4.72 9.88 11.99
N ILE A 472 -4.90 11.07 12.53
CA ILE A 472 -4.32 11.51 13.81
C ILE A 472 -5.35 11.63 14.93
N THR A 473 -6.56 11.12 14.71
CA THR A 473 -7.69 11.19 15.64
C THR A 473 -7.31 10.72 17.05
N SER A 474 -6.59 9.60 17.17
CA SER A 474 -6.18 9.05 18.47
C SER A 474 -5.24 9.98 19.25
N ILE A 475 -4.36 10.69 18.56
CA ILE A 475 -3.45 11.66 19.18
C ILE A 475 -4.25 12.85 19.70
N VAL A 476 -5.19 13.36 18.89
CA VAL A 476 -6.06 14.46 19.28
C VAL A 476 -6.97 14.06 20.46
N ASP A 477 -7.54 12.84 20.43
CA ASP A 477 -8.34 12.31 21.54
C ASP A 477 -7.52 12.22 22.84
N ASN A 478 -6.24 11.81 22.79
CA ASN A 478 -5.37 11.74 23.96
C ASN A 478 -5.09 13.13 24.54
N LEU A 479 -4.87 14.15 23.71
CA LEU A 479 -4.73 15.53 24.18
C LEU A 479 -5.97 15.96 24.99
N GLN A 480 -7.17 15.64 24.50
CA GLN A 480 -8.43 15.98 25.20
C GLN A 480 -8.58 15.23 26.54
N LEU A 481 -8.10 13.98 26.62
CA LEU A 481 -8.15 13.18 27.86
C LEU A 481 -7.17 13.70 28.92
N ASP A 482 -6.06 14.28 28.50
CA ASP A 482 -5.03 14.88 29.38
C ASP A 482 -5.37 16.33 29.77
N GLU A 483 -6.65 16.74 29.57
CA GLU A 483 -7.13 18.10 29.81
C GLU A 483 -6.40 19.17 28.98
N SER A 484 -5.67 18.75 27.96
CA SER A 484 -5.09 19.60 26.92
C SER A 484 -6.06 19.68 25.75
N GLN A 485 -6.25 20.86 25.21
CA GLN A 485 -7.07 21.03 24.02
C GLN A 485 -6.20 21.04 22.77
N LEU A 486 -6.78 20.71 21.62
CA LEU A 486 -6.13 20.97 20.34
C LEU A 486 -5.84 22.48 20.27
N SER A 487 -4.57 22.82 20.32
CA SER A 487 -4.10 24.22 20.31
C SER A 487 -4.09 24.78 18.89
N ASP A 488 -3.70 26.05 18.75
CA ASP A 488 -3.53 26.75 17.49
C ASP A 488 -2.31 26.26 16.66
N THR A 489 -1.54 25.32 17.19
CA THR A 489 -0.36 24.78 16.51
C THR A 489 -0.21 23.29 16.71
N LEU A 490 0.22 22.60 15.63
CA LEU A 490 0.58 21.18 15.64
C LEU A 490 2.01 21.06 15.12
N GLN A 491 2.88 20.39 15.88
CA GLN A 491 4.23 20.07 15.43
C GLN A 491 4.22 18.73 14.67
N VAL A 492 4.85 18.69 13.49
CA VAL A 492 5.02 17.47 12.71
C VAL A 492 6.51 17.22 12.51
N GLN A 493 6.94 16.01 12.83
CA GLN A 493 8.33 15.57 12.69
C GLN A 493 8.41 14.37 11.75
N PHE A 494 9.44 14.38 10.91
CA PHE A 494 9.78 13.32 9.98
C PHE A 494 11.13 12.75 10.38
N VAL A 495 11.14 11.50 10.81
CA VAL A 495 12.34 10.77 11.20
C VAL A 495 12.69 9.82 10.06
N ALA A 496 13.77 10.07 9.37
CA ALA A 496 14.22 9.19 8.30
C ALA A 496 14.66 7.83 8.88
N ARG A 497 14.19 6.74 8.27
CA ARG A 497 14.66 5.39 8.63
C ARG A 497 16.16 5.25 8.37
N ASN A 498 16.59 5.71 7.21
CA ASN A 498 18.00 5.90 6.86
C ASN A 498 18.25 7.37 6.58
N THR A 499 19.42 7.88 6.93
CA THR A 499 19.77 9.30 6.73
C THR A 499 19.62 9.71 5.27
N VAL A 500 18.79 10.74 5.03
CA VAL A 500 18.52 11.26 3.69
C VAL A 500 19.49 12.38 3.34
N LYS A 501 20.13 12.26 2.19
CA LYS A 501 21.07 13.29 1.69
C LYS A 501 20.31 14.45 1.03
N PRO A 502 20.87 15.67 1.07
CA PRO A 502 20.25 16.84 0.40
C PRO A 502 20.02 16.65 -1.10
N GLU A 503 20.84 15.83 -1.76
CA GLU A 503 20.78 15.52 -3.19
C GLU A 503 19.53 14.72 -3.58
N HIS A 504 18.90 14.03 -2.61
CA HIS A 504 17.62 13.33 -2.82
C HIS A 504 16.46 14.29 -3.13
N ASP A 505 16.66 15.58 -2.82
CA ASP A 505 15.76 16.70 -3.13
C ASP A 505 14.30 16.45 -2.76
N ILE A 506 14.09 15.83 -1.59
CA ILE A 506 12.76 15.47 -1.09
C ILE A 506 12.11 16.70 -0.47
N THR A 507 10.92 17.04 -0.95
CA THR A 507 10.13 18.16 -0.47
C THR A 507 8.68 17.74 -0.20
N VAL A 508 8.06 18.35 0.81
CA VAL A 508 6.61 18.32 1.03
C VAL A 508 6.11 19.73 0.83
N GLU A 509 5.27 19.95 -0.18
CA GLU A 509 4.82 21.30 -0.54
C GLU A 509 3.92 21.87 0.56
N ARG A 510 3.00 21.03 1.09
CA ARG A 510 2.06 21.42 2.10
C ARG A 510 1.82 20.30 3.10
N VAL A 511 1.78 20.67 4.37
CA VAL A 511 1.30 19.81 5.46
C VAL A 511 0.05 20.44 6.01
N SER A 512 -1.09 19.78 5.90
CA SER A 512 -2.39 20.31 6.28
C SER A 512 -3.14 19.36 7.22
N VAL A 513 -4.04 19.92 8.01
CA VAL A 513 -4.87 19.18 8.94
C VAL A 513 -6.34 19.40 8.60
N PHE A 514 -7.07 18.30 8.48
CA PHE A 514 -8.50 18.30 8.19
C PHE A 514 -9.29 17.64 9.30
N ARG A 515 -10.53 18.06 9.49
CA ARG A 515 -11.52 17.32 10.27
C ARG A 515 -12.61 16.76 9.39
N GLU A 516 -13.17 15.67 9.80
CA GLU A 516 -14.40 15.10 9.26
C GLU A 516 -15.44 14.98 10.36
N SER A 517 -16.58 15.62 10.14
CA SER A 517 -17.72 15.51 11.05
C SER A 517 -18.58 14.30 10.69
N LEU A 518 -18.85 13.43 11.68
CA LEU A 518 -19.62 12.21 11.55
C LEU A 518 -21.09 12.41 11.89
#